data_8e245a5a2a0575b620b47c8a946781ff
#
_entry.id   8e245a5a2a0575b620b47c8a946781ff
#
_cell.length_a   1.000
_cell.length_b   1.000
_cell.length_c   1.000
_cell.angle_alpha   90.00
_cell.angle_beta   90.00
_cell.angle_gamma   90.00
#
_symmetry.space_group_name_H-M   'P 1'
#
loop_
_entity.id
_entity.type
_entity.pdbx_description
1 polymer ?
#
loop_
_entity_poly.entity_id
_entity_poly.type
_entity_poly.pdbx_seq_one_letter_code
_entity_poly.pdbx_strand_id
1 'polypeptide(L)'
;QYSEYDKSFTFNIELTLKNGFFNVFNCEFYYFELSDFVDNILDIINNVSHKCLFTDERNIINISFKKIKNSSDISVHYKLFEYFDSDCYITGIFIISKEKLYDIINDIKPYLLEKKAST
;
A
#
# COMPACT_ATOMS: atom_id res chain seq x y z
N GLN A 1 -0.84 -1.38 27.84
CA GLN A 1 -1.39 -2.61 27.27
C GLN A 1 -1.77 -2.39 25.81
N TYR A 2 -1.22 -3.20 24.94
CA TYR A 2 -1.42 -3.07 23.51
C TYR A 2 -2.28 -4.19 22.96
N SER A 3 -3.25 -3.83 22.10
CA SER A 3 -3.98 -4.80 21.30
C SER A 3 -3.13 -5.18 20.06
N GLU A 4 -3.57 -6.20 19.30
CA GLU A 4 -2.92 -6.53 18.03
C GLU A 4 -2.91 -5.35 17.07
N TYR A 5 -3.92 -4.47 17.15
CA TYR A 5 -4.04 -3.33 16.27
C TYR A 5 -2.96 -2.28 16.51
N ASP A 6 -2.33 -2.30 17.68
CA ASP A 6 -1.27 -1.35 18.03
C ASP A 6 0.11 -1.81 17.57
N LYS A 7 0.21 -3.05 17.09
CA LYS A 7 1.48 -3.58 16.59
C LYS A 7 1.83 -2.93 15.26
N SER A 8 3.10 -2.65 15.09
CA SER A 8 3.59 -2.01 13.87
C SER A 8 4.59 -2.88 13.13
N PHE A 9 4.77 -2.55 11.86
CA PHE A 9 5.77 -3.15 10.98
C PHE A 9 6.60 -2.02 10.40
N THR A 10 7.88 -2.28 10.20
CA THR A 10 8.77 -1.35 9.53
C THR A 10 9.18 -1.93 8.18
N PHE A 11 9.00 -1.17 7.13
CA PHE A 11 9.31 -1.59 5.76
C PHE A 11 10.23 -0.59 5.09
N ASN A 12 11.00 -1.09 4.14
CA ASN A 12 11.64 -0.27 3.14
C ASN A 12 10.84 -0.44 1.85
N ILE A 13 10.54 0.67 1.19
CA ILE A 13 9.77 0.66 -0.05
C ILE A 13 10.71 1.07 -1.18
N GLU A 14 10.77 0.24 -2.21
CA GLU A 14 11.55 0.53 -3.40
C GLU A 14 10.62 0.66 -4.59
N LEU A 15 10.78 1.77 -5.30
CA LEU A 15 10.13 1.96 -6.59
C LEU A 15 11.19 1.78 -7.67
N THR A 16 11.03 0.74 -8.49
CA THR A 16 11.95 0.47 -9.59
C THR A 16 11.48 1.20 -10.84
N LEU A 17 12.35 2.02 -11.39
CA LEU A 17 12.10 2.77 -12.61
C LEU A 17 12.98 2.21 -13.73
N LYS A 18 12.68 2.62 -14.96
CA LYS A 18 13.44 2.16 -16.14
C LYS A 18 14.94 2.45 -15.99
N ASN A 19 15.30 3.62 -15.49
CA ASN A 19 16.68 4.09 -15.42
C ASN A 19 17.18 4.29 -13.98
N GLY A 20 16.57 3.60 -13.02
CA GLY A 20 17.00 3.74 -11.65
C GLY A 20 15.94 3.29 -10.66
N PHE A 21 16.07 3.76 -9.44
CA PHE A 21 15.12 3.41 -8.39
C PHE A 21 15.03 4.54 -7.36
N PHE A 22 13.94 4.51 -6.58
CA PHE A 22 13.69 5.46 -5.50
C PHE A 22 13.38 4.63 -4.26
N ASN A 23 14.08 4.90 -3.16
CA ASN A 23 13.89 4.18 -1.90
C ASN A 23 13.33 5.08 -0.82
N VAL A 24 12.39 4.53 -0.04
CA VAL A 24 11.92 5.14 1.20
C VAL A 24 12.21 4.15 2.31
N PHE A 25 13.00 4.56 3.29
CA PHE A 25 13.44 3.70 4.37
C PHE A 25 12.63 3.92 5.63
N ASN A 26 12.50 2.86 6.43
CA ASN A 26 11.88 2.93 7.75
C ASN A 26 10.44 3.44 7.74
N CYS A 27 9.66 2.99 6.76
CA CYS A 27 8.23 3.29 6.71
C CYS A 27 7.53 2.43 7.76
N GLU A 28 6.76 3.06 8.64
CA GLU A 28 6.03 2.36 9.70
C GLU A 28 4.55 2.28 9.37
N PHE A 29 4.02 1.07 9.44
CA PHE A 29 2.60 0.80 9.28
C PHE A 29 2.11 0.00 10.46
N TYR A 30 0.94 0.35 10.97
CA TYR A 30 0.29 -0.40 12.04
C TYR A 30 -0.50 -1.56 11.46
N TYR A 31 -0.73 -2.58 12.29
CA TYR A 31 -1.49 -3.75 11.88
C TYR A 31 -2.84 -3.35 11.27
N PHE A 32 -3.56 -2.45 11.92
CA PHE A 32 -4.88 -2.04 11.43
C PHE A 32 -4.81 -1.35 10.06
N GLU A 33 -3.73 -0.60 9.79
CA GLU A 33 -3.55 0.06 8.50
C GLU A 33 -3.40 -0.95 7.37
N LEU A 34 -2.60 -1.99 7.59
CA LEU A 34 -2.41 -3.05 6.60
C LEU A 34 -3.67 -3.89 6.44
N SER A 35 -4.35 -4.20 7.54
CA SER A 35 -5.60 -4.95 7.52
C SER A 35 -6.68 -4.19 6.74
N ASP A 36 -6.85 -2.90 7.02
CA ASP A 36 -7.80 -2.05 6.30
C ASP A 36 -7.45 -1.92 4.82
N PHE A 37 -6.16 -1.84 4.50
CA PHE A 37 -5.71 -1.79 3.12
C PHE A 37 -6.13 -3.05 2.36
N VAL A 38 -5.91 -4.24 2.95
CA VAL A 38 -6.33 -5.50 2.34
C VAL A 38 -7.84 -5.52 2.10
N ASP A 39 -8.62 -5.09 3.10
CA ASP A 39 -10.08 -5.04 2.97
C ASP A 39 -10.51 -4.08 1.86
N ASN A 40 -9.86 -2.93 1.75
CA ASN A 40 -10.17 -1.93 0.73
C ASN A 40 -9.80 -2.43 -0.68
N ILE A 41 -8.71 -3.16 -0.81
CA ILE A 41 -8.33 -3.78 -2.10
C ILE A 41 -9.35 -4.86 -2.48
N LEU A 42 -9.80 -5.67 -1.52
CA LEU A 42 -10.84 -6.68 -1.77
C LEU A 42 -12.14 -6.01 -2.23
N ASP A 43 -12.49 -4.86 -1.68
CA ASP A 43 -13.66 -4.11 -2.12
C ASP A 43 -13.56 -3.68 -3.59
N ILE A 44 -12.36 -3.30 -4.04
CA ILE A 44 -12.13 -3.00 -5.46
C ILE A 44 -12.31 -4.26 -6.31
N ILE A 45 -11.71 -5.36 -5.88
CA ILE A 45 -11.81 -6.65 -6.59
C ILE A 45 -13.26 -7.09 -6.73
N ASN A 46 -14.05 -6.91 -5.68
CA ASN A 46 -15.45 -7.35 -5.62
C ASN A 46 -16.43 -6.31 -6.14
N ASN A 47 -15.96 -5.24 -6.75
CA ASN A 47 -16.78 -4.16 -7.32
C ASN A 47 -17.65 -3.42 -6.31
N VAL A 48 -17.23 -3.42 -5.03
CA VAL A 48 -17.90 -2.67 -3.97
C VAL A 48 -17.41 -1.23 -3.96
N SER A 49 -16.16 -1.00 -4.30
CA SER A 49 -15.52 0.32 -4.32
C SER A 49 -14.80 0.55 -5.64
N HIS A 50 -14.64 1.82 -6.01
CA HIS A 50 -13.92 2.22 -7.23
C HIS A 50 -12.50 2.67 -6.96
N LYS A 51 -12.17 2.96 -5.71
CA LYS A 51 -10.86 3.50 -5.35
C LYS A 51 -10.47 3.14 -3.93
N CYS A 52 -9.17 3.18 -3.68
CA CYS A 52 -8.59 2.96 -2.38
C CYS A 52 -7.35 3.83 -2.24
N LEU A 53 -7.18 4.46 -1.09
CA LEU A 53 -5.97 5.23 -0.78
C LEU A 53 -5.22 4.52 0.33
N PHE A 54 -3.93 4.27 0.10
CA PHE A 54 -3.03 3.72 1.10
C PHE A 54 -2.02 4.80 1.48
N THR A 55 -1.99 5.16 2.75
CA THR A 55 -1.08 6.17 3.27
C THR A 55 -0.64 5.81 4.68
N ASP A 56 0.59 6.16 5.03
CA ASP A 56 1.08 6.03 6.39
C ASP A 56 0.69 7.26 7.22
N GLU A 57 0.87 7.19 8.53
CA GLU A 57 0.51 8.29 9.44
C GLU A 57 1.24 9.58 9.12
N ARG A 58 2.48 9.49 8.65
CA ARG A 58 3.32 10.65 8.36
C ARG A 58 3.12 11.20 6.96
N ASN A 59 2.26 10.56 6.15
CA ASN A 59 2.02 10.92 4.76
C ASN A 59 3.28 10.88 3.88
N ILE A 60 4.24 10.03 4.24
CA ILE A 60 5.43 9.79 3.42
C ILE A 60 5.06 8.95 2.20
N ILE A 61 4.16 7.98 2.41
CA ILE A 61 3.69 7.06 1.38
C ILE A 61 2.25 7.38 1.07
N ASN A 62 1.97 7.69 -0.19
CA ASN A 62 0.62 7.94 -0.67
C ASN A 62 0.44 7.18 -1.98
N ILE A 63 -0.38 6.13 -1.95
CA ILE A 63 -0.63 5.30 -3.13
C ILE A 63 -2.14 5.17 -3.29
N SER A 64 -2.63 5.59 -4.44
CA SER A 64 -4.06 5.57 -4.77
C SER A 64 -4.33 4.56 -5.87
N PHE A 65 -5.25 3.65 -5.62
CA PHE A 65 -5.69 2.64 -6.58
C PHE A 65 -7.07 3.03 -7.07
N LYS A 66 -7.27 3.08 -8.37
CA LYS A 66 -8.54 3.47 -8.96
C LYS A 66 -8.87 2.61 -10.16
N LYS A 67 -10.11 2.10 -10.21
CA LYS A 67 -10.59 1.35 -11.36
C LYS A 67 -10.68 2.25 -12.58
N ILE A 68 -10.22 1.75 -13.71
CA ILE A 68 -10.35 2.45 -14.98
C ILE A 68 -11.74 2.13 -15.54
N LYS A 69 -12.47 3.18 -15.93
CA LYS A 69 -13.82 3.05 -16.45
C LYS A 69 -13.82 2.15 -17.70
N ASN A 70 -14.76 1.20 -17.74
CA ASN A 70 -14.92 0.25 -18.84
C ASN A 70 -13.72 -0.67 -19.05
N SER A 71 -12.96 -0.93 -17.98
CA SER A 71 -11.80 -1.81 -18.02
C SER A 71 -11.71 -2.57 -16.71
N SER A 72 -11.02 -3.71 -16.73
CA SER A 72 -10.68 -4.44 -15.52
C SER A 72 -9.34 -3.97 -14.93
N ASP A 73 -8.67 -3.05 -15.60
CA ASP A 73 -7.38 -2.55 -15.14
C ASP A 73 -7.53 -1.50 -14.05
N ILE A 74 -6.45 -1.31 -13.32
CA ILE A 74 -6.41 -0.41 -12.17
C ILE A 74 -5.29 0.60 -12.42
N SER A 75 -5.61 1.90 -12.29
CA SER A 75 -4.57 2.93 -12.31
C SER A 75 -4.04 3.11 -10.89
N VAL A 76 -2.72 3.19 -10.78
CA VAL A 76 -2.03 3.38 -9.50
C VAL A 76 -1.27 4.70 -9.56
N HIS A 77 -1.70 5.64 -8.74
CA HIS A 77 -1.02 6.91 -8.56
C HIS A 77 -0.19 6.84 -7.29
N TYR A 78 1.05 7.24 -7.36
CA TYR A 78 1.90 7.24 -6.17
C TYR A 78 2.56 8.59 -5.97
N LYS A 79 2.78 8.92 -4.69
CA LYS A 79 3.59 10.05 -4.27
C LYS A 79 4.37 9.60 -3.04
N LEU A 80 5.67 9.49 -3.19
CA LEU A 80 6.56 8.96 -2.17
C LEU A 80 7.58 10.03 -1.81
N PHE A 81 7.64 10.39 -0.53
CA PHE A 81 8.63 11.33 -0.03
C PHE A 81 9.88 10.57 0.40
N GLU A 82 11.03 11.20 0.32
CA GLU A 82 12.29 10.58 0.70
C GLU A 82 12.32 10.27 2.20
N TYR A 83 11.77 11.18 3.01
CA TYR A 83 11.62 11.01 4.46
C TYR A 83 10.58 12.02 4.97
N PHE A 84 10.25 11.92 6.26
CA PHE A 84 9.27 12.83 6.87
C PHE A 84 9.75 14.29 6.78
N ASP A 85 8.84 15.19 6.35
CA ASP A 85 9.09 16.60 6.11
C ASP A 85 10.11 16.90 5.01
N SER A 86 10.44 15.91 4.18
CA SER A 86 11.30 16.16 3.03
C SER A 86 10.57 16.97 1.96
N ASP A 87 11.30 17.85 1.29
CA ASP A 87 10.82 18.53 0.09
C ASP A 87 11.07 17.68 -1.16
N CYS A 88 11.81 16.58 -1.01
CA CYS A 88 12.14 15.69 -2.12
C CYS A 88 11.13 14.55 -2.18
N TYR A 89 10.45 14.41 -3.32
CA TYR A 89 9.49 13.34 -3.52
C TYR A 89 9.46 12.94 -4.98
N ILE A 90 8.89 11.75 -5.22
CA ILE A 90 8.61 11.28 -6.56
C ILE A 90 7.12 11.02 -6.67
N THR A 91 6.54 11.31 -7.83
CA THR A 91 5.15 11.04 -8.12
C THR A 91 5.03 10.46 -9.52
N GLY A 92 4.03 9.64 -9.73
CA GLY A 92 3.79 9.03 -11.02
C GLY A 92 2.52 8.22 -11.05
N ILE A 93 2.32 7.55 -12.18
CA ILE A 93 1.16 6.71 -12.41
C ILE A 93 1.58 5.51 -13.25
N PHE A 94 1.01 4.36 -12.93
CA PHE A 94 1.13 3.17 -13.77
C PHE A 94 -0.17 2.38 -13.72
N ILE A 95 -0.31 1.42 -14.62
CA ILE A 95 -1.52 0.63 -14.74
C ILE A 95 -1.16 -0.84 -14.45
N ILE A 96 -1.99 -1.47 -13.61
CA ILE A 96 -1.84 -2.89 -13.31
C ILE A 96 -3.13 -3.62 -13.63
N SER A 97 -3.02 -4.93 -13.83
CA SER A 97 -4.19 -5.77 -14.00
C SER A 97 -4.83 -6.06 -12.65
N LYS A 98 -6.09 -6.49 -12.67
CA LYS A 98 -6.81 -6.90 -11.46
C LYS A 98 -6.09 -8.04 -10.74
N GLU A 99 -5.45 -8.94 -11.50
CA GLU A 99 -4.70 -10.06 -10.94
C GLU A 99 -3.55 -9.60 -10.04
N LYS A 100 -2.94 -8.48 -10.35
CA LYS A 100 -1.87 -7.92 -9.53
C LYS A 100 -2.35 -7.49 -8.15
N LEU A 101 -3.62 -7.14 -8.01
CA LEU A 101 -4.19 -6.83 -6.71
C LEU A 101 -4.19 -8.06 -5.80
N TYR A 102 -4.48 -9.23 -6.36
CA TYR A 102 -4.39 -10.48 -5.61
C TYR A 102 -2.96 -10.76 -5.15
N ASP A 103 -1.98 -10.47 -6.00
CA ASP A 103 -0.57 -10.64 -5.64
C ASP A 103 -0.20 -9.75 -4.45
N ILE A 104 -0.67 -8.49 -4.46
CA ILE A 104 -0.44 -7.56 -3.35
C ILE A 104 -1.04 -8.11 -2.06
N ILE A 105 -2.28 -8.59 -2.12
CA ILE A 105 -2.94 -9.18 -0.95
C ILE A 105 -2.16 -10.38 -0.44
N ASN A 106 -1.74 -11.26 -1.33
CA ASN A 106 -1.02 -12.47 -0.96
C ASN A 106 0.35 -12.15 -0.34
N ASP A 107 0.97 -11.05 -0.74
CA ASP A 107 2.24 -10.61 -0.17
C ASP A 107 2.06 -10.03 1.24
N ILE A 108 0.91 -9.43 1.52
CA ILE A 108 0.64 -8.79 2.82
C ILE A 108 0.05 -9.76 3.83
N LYS A 109 -0.83 -10.66 3.41
CA LYS A 109 -1.54 -11.58 4.31
C LYS A 109 -0.65 -12.34 5.30
N PRO A 110 0.53 -12.87 4.91
CA PRO A 110 1.37 -13.58 5.87
C PRO A 110 1.76 -12.75 7.08
N TYR A 111 1.98 -11.45 6.92
CA TYR A 111 2.29 -10.56 8.04
C TYR A 111 1.13 -10.44 9.00
N LEU A 112 -0.09 -10.35 8.48
CA LEU A 112 -1.29 -10.26 9.31
C LEU A 112 -1.55 -11.55 10.07
N LEU A 113 -1.39 -12.69 9.42
CA LEU A 113 -1.60 -14.00 10.03
C LEU A 113 -0.54 -14.29 11.08
N GLU A 114 0.72 -13.99 10.80
CA GLU A 114 1.82 -14.19 11.73
C GLU A 114 1.61 -13.39 13.01
N LYS A 115 1.27 -12.12 12.91
CA LYS A 115 1.02 -11.28 14.06
C LYS A 115 -0.19 -11.75 14.85
N LYS A 116 -1.23 -12.18 14.18
CA LYS A 116 -2.42 -12.72 14.82
C LYS A 116 -2.12 -14.01 15.55
N ALA A 117 -1.32 -14.89 14.96
CA ALA A 117 -0.95 -16.16 15.58
C ALA A 117 -0.03 -15.97 16.79
N SER A 118 0.77 -14.92 16.82
CA SER A 118 1.71 -14.65 17.91
C SER A 118 1.04 -14.03 19.15
N THR A 119 -0.21 -13.69 19.05
CA THR A 119 -0.96 -13.16 20.16
C THR A 119 -1.73 -14.25 20.91
#